data_328b40943258f7c2cfe9339afab1757b
#
_entry.id   328b40943258f7c2cfe9339afab1757b
#
_cell.length_a   1.000
_cell.length_b   1.000
_cell.length_c   1.000
_cell.angle_alpha   90.00
_cell.angle_beta   90.00
_cell.angle_gamma   90.00
#
_symmetry.space_group_name_H-M   'P 1'
#
loop_
_entity.id
_entity.type
_entity.pdbx_description
1 polymer ?
#
loop_
_entity_poly.entity_id
_entity_poly.type
_entity_poly.pdbx_seq_one_letter_code
_entity_poly.pdbx_strand_id
1 'polypeptide(L)'
;MSGKIRVGIIGVQPDRSWAAVAHIPALRALSDYEITAVSTTRQASADAAAARYGIPRAYDNFQALVTSPEVDVVAVTVKVPNHLELVTAAIAAGKHVYCEWPLGNGLAEAQTMAAQAQAKGVHGVIGLQARFAPAVAYVKDLVAQGYAGEVLSTSVIGTGLSWGEYIDAPNAYTLNIANGATVLTIPVGHTLDAVCYVLGEVTEVSALLANRRKTTIQVETGAALPMTAHDQVAFNGTLETGAVLSAHYRGGVSKGTGLLWEINGTKGDIRVTASGGHAQIFPLDVYGATGTDEALRKLDVPESYFHSSVREGPALNVAEVYVSLARDLRDNKFETPGFDHAVLRHRMVAAIARSAETGTRQTV
;
A
#
# COMPACT_ATOMS: atom_id res chain seq x y z
N MET A 1 23.36 11.16 6.88
CA MET A 1 23.29 12.33 5.97
C MET A 1 23.09 13.60 6.80
N SER A 2 23.88 14.68 6.59
CA SER A 2 23.82 15.91 7.40
C SER A 2 22.92 17.01 6.85
N GLY A 3 22.23 16.77 5.73
CA GLY A 3 21.33 17.72 5.06
C GLY A 3 19.94 17.15 4.82
N LYS A 4 19.13 17.89 4.05
CA LYS A 4 17.83 17.35 3.58
C LYS A 4 18.05 16.20 2.60
N ILE A 5 17.18 15.19 2.68
CA ILE A 5 17.13 14.07 1.77
C ILE A 5 16.47 14.55 0.47
N ARG A 6 17.17 14.45 -0.65
CA ARG A 6 16.74 14.95 -1.95
C ARG A 6 15.97 13.87 -2.69
N VAL A 7 14.69 14.16 -3.00
CA VAL A 7 13.79 13.18 -3.62
C VAL A 7 13.53 13.56 -5.07
N GLY A 8 13.74 12.58 -5.95
CA GLY A 8 13.27 12.61 -7.34
C GLY A 8 12.01 11.74 -7.48
N ILE A 9 10.94 12.24 -8.10
CA ILE A 9 9.69 11.53 -8.25
C ILE A 9 9.46 11.17 -9.72
N ILE A 10 9.24 9.89 -10.00
CA ILE A 10 8.86 9.39 -11.33
C ILE A 10 7.35 9.15 -11.38
N GLY A 11 6.67 9.77 -12.36
CA GLY A 11 5.23 9.55 -12.60
C GLY A 11 4.31 10.66 -12.09
N VAL A 12 4.77 11.89 -12.04
CA VAL A 12 3.96 13.02 -11.60
C VAL A 12 3.05 13.51 -12.72
N GLN A 13 1.74 13.41 -12.50
CA GLN A 13 0.74 14.14 -13.27
C GLN A 13 0.05 15.14 -12.34
N PRO A 14 0.03 16.43 -12.65
CA PRO A 14 -0.58 17.44 -11.80
C PRO A 14 -2.02 17.09 -11.43
N ASP A 15 -2.34 17.29 -10.15
CA ASP A 15 -3.68 17.22 -9.55
C ASP A 15 -4.36 15.83 -9.54
N ARG A 16 -3.82 14.79 -10.19
CA ARG A 16 -4.50 13.48 -10.31
C ARG A 16 -3.67 12.25 -10.03
N SER A 17 -2.33 12.33 -10.09
CA SER A 17 -1.47 11.17 -9.83
C SER A 17 -1.35 10.88 -8.33
N TRP A 18 -1.03 9.64 -7.98
CA TRP A 18 -0.72 9.28 -6.60
C TRP A 18 0.40 10.14 -6.02
N ALA A 19 1.42 10.46 -6.84
CA ALA A 19 2.45 11.43 -6.46
C ALA A 19 1.86 12.78 -6.04
N ALA A 20 0.88 13.29 -6.79
CA ALA A 20 0.28 14.61 -6.57
C ALA A 20 -0.56 14.66 -5.29
N VAL A 21 -1.31 13.60 -4.99
CA VAL A 21 -2.26 13.58 -3.86
C VAL A 21 -1.68 12.99 -2.58
N ALA A 22 -0.59 12.23 -2.66
CA ALA A 22 0.01 11.55 -1.52
C ALA A 22 1.47 11.94 -1.27
N HIS A 23 2.39 11.71 -2.23
CA HIS A 23 3.82 11.91 -2.00
C HIS A 23 4.23 13.37 -1.86
N ILE A 24 3.79 14.24 -2.78
CA ILE A 24 4.18 15.66 -2.76
C ILE A 24 3.67 16.35 -1.48
N PRO A 25 2.40 16.20 -1.07
CA PRO A 25 1.95 16.77 0.21
C PRO A 25 2.69 16.19 1.42
N ALA A 26 2.94 14.87 1.45
CA ALA A 26 3.68 14.22 2.52
C ALA A 26 5.11 14.77 2.66
N LEU A 27 5.87 14.80 1.56
CA LEU A 27 7.25 15.29 1.56
C LEU A 27 7.35 16.77 1.94
N ARG A 28 6.39 17.59 1.53
CA ARG A 28 6.36 19.02 1.89
C ARG A 28 6.05 19.29 3.36
N ALA A 29 5.34 18.37 4.00
CA ALA A 29 5.04 18.46 5.42
C ALA A 29 6.24 18.07 6.30
N LEU A 30 7.31 17.53 5.73
CA LEU A 30 8.47 16.99 6.44
C LEU A 30 9.71 17.85 6.17
N SER A 31 10.31 18.38 7.23
CA SER A 31 11.52 19.22 7.15
C SER A 31 12.76 18.45 6.68
N ASP A 32 12.73 17.14 6.80
CA ASP A 32 13.82 16.23 6.45
C ASP A 32 14.04 16.08 4.94
N TYR A 33 13.07 16.47 4.14
CA TYR A 33 13.05 16.22 2.71
C TYR A 33 13.05 17.48 1.87
N GLU A 34 13.52 17.33 0.64
CA GLU A 34 13.41 18.29 -0.44
C GLU A 34 13.10 17.56 -1.76
N ILE A 35 12.05 17.98 -2.46
CA ILE A 35 11.76 17.45 -3.79
C ILE A 35 12.59 18.22 -4.80
N THR A 36 13.61 17.58 -5.39
CA THR A 36 14.57 18.22 -6.28
C THR A 36 14.30 17.98 -7.75
N ALA A 37 13.60 16.89 -8.09
CA ALA A 37 13.38 16.50 -9.48
C ALA A 37 12.04 15.77 -9.68
N VAL A 38 11.47 15.93 -10.88
CA VAL A 38 10.37 15.12 -11.38
C VAL A 38 10.68 14.57 -12.75
N SER A 39 10.14 13.38 -13.06
CA SER A 39 10.22 12.79 -14.39
C SER A 39 8.87 12.29 -14.87
N THR A 40 8.62 12.51 -16.16
CA THR A 40 7.48 11.95 -16.89
C THR A 40 7.98 11.47 -18.26
N THR A 41 7.08 10.98 -19.12
CA THR A 41 7.45 10.46 -20.46
C THR A 41 7.54 11.54 -21.53
N ARG A 42 7.31 12.84 -21.21
CA ARG A 42 7.35 13.96 -22.14
C ARG A 42 7.79 15.23 -21.43
N GLN A 43 8.69 16.01 -22.03
CA GLN A 43 9.20 17.24 -21.43
C GLN A 43 8.09 18.21 -21.03
N ALA A 44 7.11 18.45 -21.90
CA ALA A 44 6.00 19.35 -21.61
C ALA A 44 5.21 18.95 -20.36
N SER A 45 5.02 17.63 -20.09
CA SER A 45 4.35 17.17 -18.89
C SER A 45 5.25 17.24 -17.65
N ALA A 46 6.56 17.06 -17.81
CA ALA A 46 7.52 17.23 -16.72
C ALA A 46 7.63 18.71 -16.29
N ASP A 47 7.72 19.62 -17.27
CA ASP A 47 7.76 21.07 -17.05
C ASP A 47 6.47 21.56 -16.35
N ALA A 48 5.31 21.09 -16.80
CA ALA A 48 4.03 21.42 -16.18
C ALA A 48 3.95 20.95 -14.71
N ALA A 49 4.45 19.74 -14.42
CA ALA A 49 4.52 19.23 -13.06
C ALA A 49 5.52 20.02 -12.21
N ALA A 50 6.70 20.32 -12.73
CA ALA A 50 7.71 21.10 -12.05
C ALA A 50 7.22 22.52 -11.73
N ALA A 51 6.60 23.20 -12.69
CA ALA A 51 6.03 24.52 -12.51
C ALA A 51 4.89 24.52 -11.49
N ARG A 52 3.97 23.54 -11.57
CA ARG A 52 2.83 23.40 -10.65
C ARG A 52 3.27 23.24 -9.19
N TYR A 53 4.37 22.52 -8.97
CA TYR A 53 4.86 22.20 -7.64
C TYR A 53 6.15 22.91 -7.26
N GLY A 54 6.65 23.88 -8.04
CA GLY A 54 7.87 24.60 -7.75
C GLY A 54 9.08 23.70 -7.57
N ILE A 55 9.18 22.62 -8.37
CA ILE A 55 10.28 21.65 -8.32
C ILE A 55 11.36 22.10 -9.31
N PRO A 56 12.64 22.16 -8.89
CA PRO A 56 13.66 22.84 -9.70
C PRO A 56 14.05 22.12 -10.99
N ARG A 57 13.86 20.79 -11.08
CA ARG A 57 14.29 20.01 -12.25
C ARG A 57 13.16 19.17 -12.81
N ALA A 58 13.02 19.19 -14.14
CA ALA A 58 12.05 18.42 -14.92
C ALA A 58 12.75 17.61 -15.99
N TYR A 59 12.48 16.32 -16.03
CA TYR A 59 13.08 15.38 -17.00
C TYR A 59 11.99 14.65 -17.78
N ASP A 60 12.19 14.48 -19.09
CA ASP A 60 11.29 13.71 -19.97
C ASP A 60 11.59 12.21 -19.98
N ASN A 61 12.60 11.79 -19.23
CA ASN A 61 12.98 10.38 -19.07
C ASN A 61 13.50 10.11 -17.66
N PHE A 62 13.34 8.89 -17.20
CA PHE A 62 13.75 8.49 -15.87
C PHE A 62 15.28 8.35 -15.72
N GLN A 63 16.00 8.05 -16.82
CA GLN A 63 17.44 7.85 -16.80
C GLN A 63 18.16 9.12 -16.32
N ALA A 64 17.74 10.29 -16.83
CA ALA A 64 18.28 11.58 -16.42
C ALA A 64 18.00 11.85 -14.93
N LEU A 65 16.80 11.48 -14.42
CA LEU A 65 16.47 11.64 -13.02
C LEU A 65 17.33 10.75 -12.12
N VAL A 66 17.42 9.43 -12.41
CA VAL A 66 18.16 8.48 -11.56
C VAL A 66 19.66 8.70 -11.55
N THR A 67 20.23 9.26 -12.63
CA THR A 67 21.68 9.61 -12.71
C THR A 67 22.00 10.99 -12.14
N SER A 68 20.98 11.79 -11.80
CA SER A 68 21.19 13.13 -11.25
C SER A 68 21.92 13.08 -9.89
N PRO A 69 22.99 13.86 -9.69
CA PRO A 69 23.65 13.97 -8.39
C PRO A 69 22.81 14.71 -7.34
N GLU A 70 21.71 15.33 -7.75
CA GLU A 70 20.78 16.08 -6.91
C GLU A 70 19.63 15.20 -6.37
N VAL A 71 19.69 13.88 -6.57
CA VAL A 71 18.69 12.91 -6.10
C VAL A 71 19.38 11.87 -5.21
N ASP A 72 18.85 11.68 -4.01
CA ASP A 72 19.28 10.64 -3.05
C ASP A 72 18.31 9.47 -3.05
N VAL A 73 17.01 9.78 -3.10
CA VAL A 73 15.90 8.82 -3.08
C VAL A 73 15.05 8.99 -4.33
N VAL A 74 14.74 7.91 -5.00
CA VAL A 74 13.81 7.88 -6.15
C VAL A 74 12.47 7.32 -5.68
N ALA A 75 11.40 8.12 -5.77
CA ALA A 75 10.03 7.66 -5.55
C ALA A 75 9.41 7.21 -6.88
N VAL A 76 9.05 5.93 -6.97
CA VAL A 76 8.43 5.31 -8.15
C VAL A 76 6.93 5.20 -7.91
N THR A 77 6.14 6.05 -8.59
CA THR A 77 4.69 6.25 -8.35
C THR A 77 3.85 6.00 -9.60
N VAL A 78 4.31 5.10 -10.45
CA VAL A 78 3.69 4.76 -11.74
C VAL A 78 2.85 3.49 -11.66
N LYS A 79 2.34 3.02 -12.80
CA LYS A 79 1.62 1.76 -12.93
C LYS A 79 2.55 0.55 -12.74
N VAL A 80 2.07 -0.49 -12.08
CA VAL A 80 2.81 -1.72 -11.71
C VAL A 80 3.66 -2.31 -12.85
N PRO A 81 3.19 -2.43 -14.12
CA PRO A 81 3.99 -3.01 -15.19
C PRO A 81 5.31 -2.27 -15.51
N ASN A 82 5.45 -1.03 -15.02
CA ASN A 82 6.66 -0.24 -15.25
C ASN A 82 7.63 -0.26 -14.05
N HIS A 83 7.27 -0.88 -12.92
CA HIS A 83 8.07 -0.84 -11.70
C HIS A 83 9.44 -1.49 -11.89
N LEU A 84 9.49 -2.69 -12.49
CA LEU A 84 10.74 -3.44 -12.65
C LEU A 84 11.84 -2.61 -13.35
N GLU A 85 11.51 -1.98 -14.47
CA GLU A 85 12.46 -1.16 -15.24
C GLU A 85 12.96 0.02 -14.41
N LEU A 86 12.04 0.79 -13.82
CA LEU A 86 12.36 2.04 -13.14
C LEU A 86 13.11 1.81 -11.83
N VAL A 87 12.67 0.83 -11.06
CA VAL A 87 13.30 0.44 -9.79
C VAL A 87 14.71 -0.10 -10.03
N THR A 88 14.87 -0.99 -11.02
CA THR A 88 16.18 -1.55 -11.39
C THR A 88 17.17 -0.45 -11.82
N ALA A 89 16.71 0.52 -12.62
CA ALA A 89 17.56 1.64 -13.03
C ALA A 89 17.97 2.52 -11.84
N ALA A 90 17.07 2.81 -10.91
CA ALA A 90 17.38 3.60 -9.73
C ALA A 90 18.40 2.87 -8.82
N ILE A 91 18.21 1.56 -8.58
CA ILE A 91 19.15 0.72 -7.83
C ILE A 91 20.52 0.69 -8.50
N ALA A 92 20.58 0.47 -9.83
CA ALA A 92 21.83 0.45 -10.58
C ALA A 92 22.61 1.76 -10.45
N ALA A 93 21.90 2.91 -10.43
CA ALA A 93 22.48 4.23 -10.19
C ALA A 93 22.87 4.49 -8.72
N GLY A 94 22.68 3.53 -7.82
CA GLY A 94 23.03 3.64 -6.40
C GLY A 94 22.08 4.53 -5.58
N LYS A 95 20.85 4.73 -6.08
CA LYS A 95 19.84 5.51 -5.36
C LYS A 95 19.05 4.64 -4.38
N HIS A 96 18.67 5.20 -3.24
CA HIS A 96 17.61 4.63 -2.43
C HIS A 96 16.29 4.73 -3.18
N VAL A 97 15.38 3.77 -2.97
CA VAL A 97 14.13 3.68 -3.74
C VAL A 97 12.95 3.57 -2.80
N TYR A 98 11.95 4.42 -2.98
CA TYR A 98 10.61 4.21 -2.49
C TYR A 98 9.74 3.75 -3.66
N CYS A 99 9.26 2.52 -3.66
CA CYS A 99 8.37 2.00 -4.69
C CYS A 99 6.98 1.74 -4.13
N GLU A 100 5.94 2.16 -4.84
CA GLU A 100 4.56 1.84 -4.47
C GLU A 100 4.28 0.33 -4.57
N TRP A 101 3.35 -0.12 -3.73
CA TRP A 101 2.87 -1.50 -3.74
C TRP A 101 1.82 -1.71 -4.86
N PRO A 102 1.82 -2.84 -5.57
CA PRO A 102 2.75 -3.98 -5.51
C PRO A 102 4.14 -3.63 -6.04
N LEU A 103 5.20 -4.22 -5.45
CA LEU A 103 6.58 -3.92 -5.86
C LEU A 103 6.83 -4.23 -7.33
N GLY A 104 6.31 -5.35 -7.82
CA GLY A 104 6.41 -5.78 -9.21
C GLY A 104 5.15 -6.49 -9.69
N ASN A 105 5.13 -6.84 -10.95
CA ASN A 105 4.07 -7.64 -11.54
C ASN A 105 4.27 -9.12 -11.21
N GLY A 106 4.00 -9.47 -9.95
CA GLY A 106 4.15 -10.80 -9.42
C GLY A 106 5.44 -11.02 -8.61
N LEU A 107 5.55 -12.22 -8.04
CA LEU A 107 6.61 -12.59 -7.09
C LEU A 107 8.01 -12.55 -7.72
N ALA A 108 8.17 -13.01 -8.96
CA ALA A 108 9.49 -13.09 -9.60
C ALA A 108 10.15 -11.72 -9.81
N GLU A 109 9.37 -10.71 -10.23
CA GLU A 109 9.88 -9.35 -10.35
C GLU A 109 10.24 -8.76 -9.00
N ALA A 110 9.42 -8.99 -7.97
CA ALA A 110 9.69 -8.52 -6.62
C ALA A 110 10.97 -9.15 -6.06
N GLN A 111 11.20 -10.45 -6.25
CA GLN A 111 12.43 -11.13 -5.85
C GLN A 111 13.66 -10.57 -6.57
N THR A 112 13.54 -10.28 -7.86
CA THR A 112 14.62 -9.68 -8.65
C THR A 112 15.03 -8.31 -8.09
N MET A 113 14.05 -7.43 -7.85
CA MET A 113 14.32 -6.08 -7.32
C MET A 113 14.86 -6.11 -5.89
N ALA A 114 14.35 -7.00 -5.03
CA ALA A 114 14.85 -7.16 -3.67
C ALA A 114 16.33 -7.63 -3.65
N ALA A 115 16.66 -8.63 -4.47
CA ALA A 115 18.03 -9.12 -4.59
C ALA A 115 18.99 -8.04 -5.11
N GLN A 116 18.57 -7.25 -6.08
CA GLN A 116 19.37 -6.13 -6.62
C GLN A 116 19.61 -5.03 -5.57
N ALA A 117 18.57 -4.64 -4.81
CA ALA A 117 18.68 -3.63 -3.76
C ALA A 117 19.63 -4.09 -2.66
N GLN A 118 19.53 -5.34 -2.23
CA GLN A 118 20.43 -5.96 -1.25
C GLN A 118 21.88 -5.99 -1.75
N ALA A 119 22.09 -6.46 -2.97
CA ALA A 119 23.43 -6.55 -3.56
C ALA A 119 24.09 -5.17 -3.73
N LYS A 120 23.31 -4.13 -3.96
CA LYS A 120 23.79 -2.75 -4.12
C LYS A 120 23.94 -2.01 -2.79
N GLY A 121 23.37 -2.52 -1.69
CA GLY A 121 23.41 -1.88 -0.38
C GLY A 121 22.57 -0.59 -0.32
N VAL A 122 21.49 -0.51 -1.08
CA VAL A 122 20.57 0.64 -1.07
C VAL A 122 19.28 0.30 -0.33
N HIS A 123 18.65 1.31 0.30
CA HIS A 123 17.33 1.15 0.88
C HIS A 123 16.30 1.04 -0.25
N GLY A 124 15.63 -0.12 -0.34
CA GLY A 124 14.43 -0.31 -1.15
C GLY A 124 13.23 -0.35 -0.22
N VAL A 125 12.47 0.73 -0.13
CA VAL A 125 11.28 0.84 0.73
C VAL A 125 10.03 0.57 -0.08
N ILE A 126 9.12 -0.23 0.48
CA ILE A 126 7.85 -0.58 -0.14
C ILE A 126 6.70 0.28 0.39
N GLY A 127 5.88 0.82 -0.50
CA GLY A 127 4.72 1.63 -0.19
C GLY A 127 3.53 0.83 0.34
N LEU A 128 3.72 0.04 1.40
CA LEU A 128 2.64 -0.65 2.14
C LEU A 128 2.14 0.26 3.26
N GLN A 129 1.53 1.39 2.90
CA GLN A 129 1.23 2.48 3.81
C GLN A 129 0.17 2.16 4.86
N ALA A 130 -0.68 1.14 4.66
CA ALA A 130 -1.75 0.81 5.61
C ALA A 130 -1.21 0.51 7.02
N ARG A 131 -0.07 -0.19 7.13
CA ARG A 131 0.57 -0.48 8.43
C ARG A 131 1.08 0.76 9.16
N PHE A 132 1.33 1.84 8.43
CA PHE A 132 1.78 3.11 8.97
C PHE A 132 0.62 4.05 9.39
N ALA A 133 -0.64 3.64 9.14
CA ALA A 133 -1.76 4.41 9.62
C ALA A 133 -1.72 4.51 11.16
N PRO A 134 -1.82 5.71 11.76
CA PRO A 134 -1.81 5.89 13.21
C PRO A 134 -2.81 4.96 13.94
N ALA A 135 -3.99 4.76 13.36
CA ALA A 135 -4.99 3.84 13.88
C ALA A 135 -4.51 2.38 13.91
N VAL A 136 -3.76 1.93 12.90
CA VAL A 136 -3.21 0.56 12.86
C VAL A 136 -2.10 0.38 13.89
N ALA A 137 -1.22 1.38 14.04
CA ALA A 137 -0.19 1.36 15.09
C ALA A 137 -0.81 1.33 16.48
N TYR A 138 -1.87 2.12 16.71
CA TYR A 138 -2.62 2.10 17.97
C TYR A 138 -3.27 0.74 18.25
N VAL A 139 -3.93 0.13 17.24
CA VAL A 139 -4.51 -1.22 17.37
C VAL A 139 -3.44 -2.26 17.71
N LYS A 140 -2.26 -2.17 17.09
CA LYS A 140 -1.14 -3.05 17.41
C LYS A 140 -0.75 -2.97 18.89
N ASP A 141 -0.62 -1.75 19.41
CA ASP A 141 -0.26 -1.56 20.82
C ASP A 141 -1.38 -2.03 21.76
N LEU A 142 -2.66 -1.81 21.41
CA LEU A 142 -3.78 -2.37 22.18
C LEU A 142 -3.71 -3.90 22.27
N VAL A 143 -3.46 -4.58 21.15
CA VAL A 143 -3.31 -6.04 21.12
C VAL A 143 -2.09 -6.48 21.95
N ALA A 144 -0.94 -5.83 21.77
CA ALA A 144 0.29 -6.14 22.50
C ALA A 144 0.15 -5.93 24.03
N GLN A 145 -0.67 -4.96 24.46
CA GLN A 145 -0.99 -4.69 25.86
C GLN A 145 -2.04 -5.65 26.42
N GLY A 146 -2.57 -6.58 25.60
CA GLY A 146 -3.53 -7.58 26.01
C GLY A 146 -4.97 -7.07 26.13
N TYR A 147 -5.33 -5.99 25.42
CA TYR A 147 -6.69 -5.44 25.39
C TYR A 147 -7.72 -6.50 24.98
N ALA A 148 -7.45 -7.26 23.93
CA ALA A 148 -8.29 -8.37 23.49
C ALA A 148 -8.01 -9.69 24.24
N GLY A 149 -6.95 -9.77 25.05
CA GLY A 149 -6.44 -11.02 25.58
C GLY A 149 -5.73 -11.86 24.51
N GLU A 150 -5.90 -13.18 24.52
CA GLU A 150 -5.50 -14.05 23.41
C GLU A 150 -6.44 -13.83 22.22
N VAL A 151 -5.88 -13.53 21.06
CA VAL A 151 -6.67 -13.33 19.83
C VAL A 151 -7.10 -14.69 19.30
N LEU A 152 -8.40 -14.90 19.17
CA LEU A 152 -9.01 -16.15 18.71
C LEU A 152 -9.28 -16.11 17.20
N SER A 153 -9.74 -14.97 16.70
CA SER A 153 -10.06 -14.82 15.30
C SER A 153 -9.98 -13.37 14.84
N THR A 154 -9.85 -13.20 13.52
CA THR A 154 -9.99 -11.91 12.86
C THR A 154 -10.79 -12.03 11.58
N SER A 155 -11.66 -11.06 11.31
CA SER A 155 -12.49 -11.01 10.12
C SER A 155 -12.31 -9.69 9.39
N VAL A 156 -12.18 -9.76 8.06
CA VAL A 156 -12.01 -8.57 7.20
C VAL A 156 -13.03 -8.58 6.08
N ILE A 157 -13.79 -7.49 5.95
CA ILE A 157 -14.67 -7.23 4.81
C ILE A 157 -14.23 -5.91 4.18
N GLY A 158 -13.99 -5.90 2.87
CA GLY A 158 -13.54 -4.70 2.18
C GLY A 158 -14.13 -4.52 0.79
N THR A 159 -13.92 -3.32 0.23
CA THR A 159 -14.33 -2.97 -1.13
C THR A 159 -13.18 -2.33 -1.89
N GLY A 160 -13.14 -2.55 -3.21
CA GLY A 160 -12.27 -1.81 -4.11
C GLY A 160 -12.92 -0.50 -4.54
N LEU A 161 -12.11 0.46 -4.97
CA LEU A 161 -12.60 1.67 -5.67
C LEU A 161 -12.80 1.39 -7.16
N SER A 162 -11.89 0.62 -7.74
CA SER A 162 -11.94 0.10 -9.11
C SER A 162 -12.59 -1.30 -9.12
N TRP A 163 -12.64 -1.94 -10.28
CA TRP A 163 -13.19 -3.29 -10.50
C TRP A 163 -14.72 -3.39 -10.26
N GLY A 164 -15.41 -2.26 -10.34
CA GLY A 164 -16.86 -2.14 -10.16
C GLY A 164 -17.61 -1.83 -11.46
N GLU A 165 -18.73 -1.15 -11.31
CA GLU A 165 -19.59 -0.73 -12.43
C GLU A 165 -18.91 0.34 -13.29
N TYR A 166 -18.13 1.24 -12.68
CA TYR A 166 -17.49 2.36 -13.35
C TYR A 166 -15.97 2.35 -13.12
N ILE A 167 -15.24 2.89 -14.08
CA ILE A 167 -13.80 3.10 -14.06
C ILE A 167 -13.45 4.38 -14.78
N ASP A 168 -12.47 5.13 -14.29
CA ASP A 168 -11.86 6.25 -15.00
C ASP A 168 -10.73 5.81 -15.92
N ALA A 169 -10.40 6.61 -16.91
CA ALA A 169 -9.35 6.28 -17.89
C ALA A 169 -7.97 6.01 -17.27
N PRO A 170 -7.49 6.76 -16.24
CA PRO A 170 -6.22 6.47 -15.59
C PRO A 170 -6.14 5.09 -14.94
N ASN A 171 -7.25 4.60 -14.39
CA ASN A 171 -7.34 3.32 -13.69
C ASN A 171 -7.80 2.15 -14.57
N ALA A 172 -8.19 2.38 -15.83
CA ALA A 172 -8.67 1.34 -16.73
C ALA A 172 -7.67 0.18 -16.94
N TYR A 173 -6.36 0.43 -16.75
CA TYR A 173 -5.33 -0.61 -16.83
C TYR A 173 -5.51 -1.71 -15.78
N THR A 174 -6.16 -1.43 -14.63
CA THR A 174 -6.40 -2.38 -13.56
C THR A 174 -7.44 -3.45 -13.92
N LEU A 175 -8.20 -3.24 -14.99
CA LEU A 175 -9.20 -4.19 -15.47
C LEU A 175 -8.57 -5.46 -16.06
N ASN A 176 -7.34 -5.36 -16.57
CA ASN A 176 -6.60 -6.49 -17.09
C ASN A 176 -5.77 -7.13 -15.98
N ILE A 177 -6.10 -8.39 -15.63
CA ILE A 177 -5.39 -9.17 -14.59
C ILE A 177 -3.88 -9.28 -14.87
N ALA A 178 -3.47 -9.31 -16.15
CA ALA A 178 -2.07 -9.41 -16.54
C ALA A 178 -1.21 -8.19 -16.09
N ASN A 179 -1.84 -7.07 -15.73
CA ASN A 179 -1.13 -5.89 -15.24
C ASN A 179 -0.78 -5.94 -13.74
N GLY A 180 -1.12 -7.01 -13.03
CA GLY A 180 -0.75 -7.21 -11.63
C GLY A 180 -1.42 -6.28 -10.61
N ALA A 181 -2.23 -5.34 -11.08
CA ALA A 181 -2.97 -4.37 -10.26
C ALA A 181 -4.42 -4.82 -10.10
N THR A 182 -4.74 -5.59 -9.07
CA THR A 182 -6.04 -6.25 -8.88
C THR A 182 -6.61 -5.98 -7.48
N VAL A 183 -7.86 -6.40 -7.22
CA VAL A 183 -8.45 -6.38 -5.87
C VAL A 183 -7.56 -7.15 -4.88
N LEU A 184 -7.03 -8.31 -5.30
CA LEU A 184 -6.16 -9.12 -4.44
C LEU A 184 -4.83 -8.44 -4.16
N THR A 185 -4.19 -7.85 -5.16
CA THR A 185 -2.86 -7.25 -4.96
C THR A 185 -2.95 -5.90 -4.25
N ILE A 186 -3.88 -5.01 -4.61
CA ILE A 186 -3.92 -3.64 -4.08
C ILE A 186 -4.68 -3.57 -2.74
N PRO A 187 -6.03 -3.51 -2.68
CA PRO A 187 -6.68 -3.29 -1.39
C PRO A 187 -6.50 -4.46 -0.41
N VAL A 188 -6.57 -5.71 -0.89
CA VAL A 188 -6.33 -6.87 -0.03
C VAL A 188 -4.88 -6.90 0.45
N GLY A 189 -3.91 -6.69 -0.45
CA GLY A 189 -2.49 -6.69 -0.08
C GLY A 189 -2.15 -5.67 1.01
N HIS A 190 -2.60 -4.42 0.87
CA HIS A 190 -2.42 -3.38 1.89
C HIS A 190 -3.08 -3.74 3.22
N THR A 191 -4.32 -4.21 3.19
CA THR A 191 -5.05 -4.52 4.43
C THR A 191 -4.49 -5.74 5.13
N LEU A 192 -4.13 -6.80 4.38
CA LEU A 192 -3.48 -7.98 4.96
C LEU A 192 -2.10 -7.66 5.54
N ASP A 193 -1.36 -6.75 4.92
CA ASP A 193 -0.10 -6.29 5.50
C ASP A 193 -0.31 -5.62 6.86
N ALA A 194 -1.36 -4.80 7.01
CA ALA A 194 -1.73 -4.23 8.30
C ALA A 194 -2.21 -5.29 9.30
N VAL A 195 -3.01 -6.27 8.86
CA VAL A 195 -3.45 -7.41 9.70
C VAL A 195 -2.25 -8.20 10.22
N CYS A 196 -1.32 -8.57 9.34
CA CYS A 196 -0.12 -9.30 9.73
C CYS A 196 0.79 -8.46 10.65
N TYR A 197 0.88 -7.17 10.44
CA TYR A 197 1.65 -6.27 11.32
C TYR A 197 1.12 -6.22 12.75
N VAL A 198 -0.19 -6.38 12.92
CA VAL A 198 -0.87 -6.36 14.23
C VAL A 198 -0.94 -7.74 14.87
N LEU A 199 -1.21 -8.80 14.09
CA LEU A 199 -1.62 -10.11 14.60
C LEU A 199 -0.65 -11.25 14.28
N GLY A 200 0.43 -10.98 13.55
CA GLY A 200 1.36 -12.01 13.08
C GLY A 200 1.05 -12.53 11.68
N GLU A 201 1.97 -13.31 11.11
CA GLU A 201 1.92 -13.73 9.71
C GLU A 201 0.87 -14.79 9.44
N VAL A 202 0.33 -14.79 8.22
CA VAL A 202 -0.55 -15.86 7.72
C VAL A 202 0.31 -17.08 7.38
N THR A 203 -0.04 -18.24 7.90
CA THR A 203 0.71 -19.49 7.67
C THR A 203 0.09 -20.36 6.58
N GLU A 204 -1.23 -20.34 6.45
CA GLU A 204 -1.95 -21.13 5.44
C GLU A 204 -3.26 -20.47 5.02
N VAL A 205 -3.69 -20.72 3.79
CA VAL A 205 -4.91 -20.13 3.21
C VAL A 205 -5.70 -21.12 2.35
N SER A 206 -7.03 -20.94 2.35
CA SER A 206 -7.97 -21.50 1.39
C SER A 206 -8.78 -20.38 0.77
N ALA A 207 -8.83 -20.30 -0.58
CA ALA A 207 -9.35 -19.12 -1.27
C ALA A 207 -10.31 -19.43 -2.42
N LEU A 208 -11.17 -18.47 -2.73
CA LEU A 208 -12.00 -18.39 -3.92
C LEU A 208 -11.82 -17.01 -4.57
N LEU A 209 -11.41 -16.99 -5.80
CA LEU A 209 -11.35 -15.79 -6.64
C LEU A 209 -12.35 -15.91 -7.79
N ALA A 210 -13.15 -14.89 -8.01
CA ALA A 210 -14.13 -14.90 -9.08
C ALA A 210 -14.17 -13.56 -9.83
N ASN A 211 -14.33 -13.67 -11.15
CA ASN A 211 -14.69 -12.54 -12.01
C ASN A 211 -16.17 -12.67 -12.35
N ARG A 212 -17.04 -11.98 -11.60
CA ARG A 212 -18.50 -11.97 -11.79
C ARG A 212 -18.95 -10.86 -12.73
N ARG A 213 -18.19 -9.76 -12.76
CA ARG A 213 -18.42 -8.61 -13.64
C ARG A 213 -17.46 -8.68 -14.83
N LYS A 214 -17.97 -8.99 -16.01
CA LYS A 214 -17.14 -9.16 -17.22
C LYS A 214 -16.82 -7.87 -17.94
N THR A 215 -17.56 -6.80 -17.64
CA THR A 215 -17.40 -5.46 -18.23
C THR A 215 -17.62 -4.38 -17.18
N THR A 216 -16.99 -3.23 -17.40
CA THR A 216 -17.20 -2.00 -16.64
C THR A 216 -17.38 -0.84 -17.60
N ILE A 217 -17.97 0.26 -17.14
CA ILE A 217 -18.21 1.45 -17.95
C ILE A 217 -17.11 2.49 -17.70
N GLN A 218 -16.45 2.93 -18.75
CA GLN A 218 -15.50 4.04 -18.65
C GLN A 218 -16.26 5.36 -18.51
N VAL A 219 -15.98 6.08 -17.43
CA VAL A 219 -16.75 7.30 -17.04
C VAL A 219 -16.67 8.38 -18.11
N GLU A 220 -15.48 8.59 -18.69
CA GLU A 220 -15.25 9.69 -19.64
C GLU A 220 -15.87 9.47 -21.02
N THR A 221 -16.10 8.22 -21.40
CA THR A 221 -16.56 7.87 -22.76
C THR A 221 -17.91 7.16 -22.79
N GLY A 222 -18.36 6.61 -21.65
CA GLY A 222 -19.52 5.71 -21.60
C GLY A 222 -19.28 4.33 -22.23
N ALA A 223 -18.05 4.03 -22.69
CA ALA A 223 -17.74 2.77 -23.33
C ALA A 223 -17.68 1.61 -22.34
N ALA A 224 -18.25 0.47 -22.74
CA ALA A 224 -18.08 -0.78 -22.00
C ALA A 224 -16.68 -1.37 -22.27
N LEU A 225 -15.88 -1.51 -21.23
CA LEU A 225 -14.54 -2.10 -21.29
C LEU A 225 -14.57 -3.53 -20.73
N PRO A 226 -13.84 -4.50 -21.33
CA PRO A 226 -13.73 -5.84 -20.79
C PRO A 226 -12.92 -5.82 -19.50
N MET A 227 -13.33 -6.67 -18.53
CA MET A 227 -12.62 -6.87 -17.27
C MET A 227 -12.27 -8.35 -17.11
N THR A 228 -10.97 -8.63 -17.00
CA THR A 228 -10.44 -9.98 -16.71
C THR A 228 -10.02 -10.14 -15.26
N ALA A 229 -9.75 -9.03 -14.55
CA ALA A 229 -9.43 -9.04 -13.13
C ALA A 229 -10.60 -9.55 -12.28
N HIS A 230 -10.29 -10.24 -11.18
CA HIS A 230 -11.30 -10.71 -10.23
C HIS A 230 -11.95 -9.52 -9.51
N ASP A 231 -13.26 -9.57 -9.38
CA ASP A 231 -14.06 -8.61 -8.60
C ASP A 231 -14.58 -9.20 -7.29
N GLN A 232 -14.31 -10.48 -7.04
CA GLN A 232 -14.58 -11.16 -5.77
C GLN A 232 -13.33 -11.88 -5.30
N VAL A 233 -12.89 -11.62 -4.07
CA VAL A 233 -11.75 -12.23 -3.41
C VAL A 233 -12.19 -12.68 -2.03
N ALA A 234 -12.36 -13.97 -1.82
CA ALA A 234 -12.73 -14.55 -0.52
C ALA A 234 -11.71 -15.61 -0.11
N PHE A 235 -11.26 -15.57 1.13
CA PHE A 235 -10.35 -16.57 1.67
C PHE A 235 -10.48 -16.66 3.18
N ASN A 236 -10.03 -17.77 3.71
CA ASN A 236 -9.79 -17.99 5.13
C ASN A 236 -8.39 -18.59 5.33
N GLY A 237 -7.87 -18.47 6.53
CA GLY A 237 -6.54 -18.97 6.86
C GLY A 237 -6.30 -19.03 8.36
N THR A 238 -5.06 -19.34 8.70
CA THR A 238 -4.57 -19.38 10.08
C THR A 238 -3.38 -18.45 10.21
N LEU A 239 -3.33 -17.68 11.27
CA LEU A 239 -2.15 -16.88 11.64
C LEU A 239 -1.14 -17.73 12.41
N GLU A 240 0.12 -17.30 12.47
CA GLU A 240 1.18 -17.98 13.24
C GLU A 240 0.86 -18.12 14.73
N THR A 241 -0.02 -17.25 15.27
CA THR A 241 -0.54 -17.31 16.63
C THR A 241 -1.62 -18.37 16.83
N GLY A 242 -2.08 -19.03 15.77
CA GLY A 242 -3.20 -19.96 15.77
C GLY A 242 -4.57 -19.31 15.55
N ALA A 243 -4.65 -17.98 15.54
CA ALA A 243 -5.92 -17.28 15.32
C ALA A 243 -6.46 -17.53 13.89
N VAL A 244 -7.79 -17.65 13.78
CA VAL A 244 -8.49 -17.90 12.52
C VAL A 244 -8.71 -16.58 11.78
N LEU A 245 -8.33 -16.54 10.50
CA LEU A 245 -8.55 -15.41 9.61
C LEU A 245 -9.68 -15.71 8.62
N SER A 246 -10.60 -14.76 8.43
CA SER A 246 -11.61 -14.77 7.37
C SER A 246 -11.62 -13.43 6.64
N ALA A 247 -11.60 -13.43 5.30
CA ALA A 247 -11.60 -12.21 4.52
C ALA A 247 -12.48 -12.31 3.27
N HIS A 248 -13.21 -11.23 2.97
CA HIS A 248 -13.95 -11.07 1.72
C HIS A 248 -13.83 -9.64 1.20
N TYR A 249 -13.25 -9.50 0.01
CA TYR A 249 -13.19 -8.26 -0.73
C TYR A 249 -13.98 -8.35 -2.02
N ARG A 250 -14.67 -7.25 -2.36
CA ARG A 250 -15.44 -7.10 -3.60
C ARG A 250 -15.02 -5.85 -4.35
N GLY A 251 -15.02 -5.92 -5.67
CA GLY A 251 -14.74 -4.80 -6.56
C GLY A 251 -15.80 -3.71 -6.48
N GLY A 252 -15.41 -2.49 -6.84
CA GLY A 252 -16.26 -1.32 -6.85
C GLY A 252 -16.56 -0.72 -5.49
N VAL A 253 -17.39 0.31 -5.51
CA VAL A 253 -17.83 1.04 -4.31
C VAL A 253 -19.06 0.36 -3.73
N SER A 254 -19.12 0.19 -2.41
CA SER A 254 -20.29 -0.31 -1.69
C SER A 254 -21.09 0.84 -1.09
N LYS A 255 -22.40 0.72 -1.12
CA LYS A 255 -23.31 1.62 -0.37
C LYS A 255 -23.44 1.20 1.11
N GLY A 256 -22.97 0.01 1.44
CA GLY A 256 -22.93 -0.51 2.81
C GLY A 256 -21.50 -0.42 3.38
N THR A 257 -20.97 -1.56 3.86
CA THR A 257 -19.63 -1.66 4.46
C THR A 257 -18.54 -1.31 3.45
N GLY A 258 -17.71 -0.31 3.76
CA GLY A 258 -16.49 0.01 3.03
C GLY A 258 -15.34 -0.90 3.47
N LEU A 259 -14.84 -0.68 4.70
CA LEU A 259 -13.93 -1.56 5.43
C LEU A 259 -14.54 -1.92 6.78
N LEU A 260 -14.50 -3.18 7.11
CA LEU A 260 -14.70 -3.72 8.45
C LEU A 260 -13.57 -4.69 8.74
N TRP A 261 -12.82 -4.43 9.79
CA TRP A 261 -11.82 -5.36 10.33
C TRP A 261 -12.11 -5.57 11.80
N GLU A 262 -12.45 -6.80 12.20
CA GLU A 262 -12.75 -7.19 13.55
C GLU A 262 -11.68 -8.14 14.09
N ILE A 263 -11.29 -7.93 15.34
CA ILE A 263 -10.38 -8.77 16.12
C ILE A 263 -11.15 -9.22 17.34
N ASN A 264 -11.34 -10.53 17.48
CA ASN A 264 -12.00 -11.15 18.59
C ASN A 264 -11.01 -11.89 19.48
N GLY A 265 -11.06 -11.66 20.78
CA GLY A 265 -10.17 -12.29 21.74
C GLY A 265 -10.86 -12.75 23.02
N THR A 266 -10.08 -13.36 23.92
CA THR A 266 -10.59 -13.94 25.16
C THR A 266 -11.03 -12.92 26.21
N LYS A 267 -10.64 -11.62 26.04
CA LYS A 267 -10.93 -10.56 27.01
C LYS A 267 -11.66 -9.36 26.40
N GLY A 268 -11.78 -9.31 25.08
CA GLY A 268 -12.41 -8.19 24.41
C GLY A 268 -12.33 -8.26 22.90
N ASP A 269 -12.98 -7.28 22.27
CA ASP A 269 -13.07 -7.13 20.82
C ASP A 269 -12.55 -5.77 20.40
N ILE A 270 -11.92 -5.73 19.23
CA ILE A 270 -11.54 -4.50 18.54
C ILE A 270 -12.16 -4.50 17.15
N ARG A 271 -12.69 -3.35 16.74
CA ARG A 271 -13.22 -3.15 15.38
C ARG A 271 -12.57 -1.92 14.76
N VAL A 272 -12.09 -2.08 13.53
CA VAL A 272 -11.62 -0.98 12.68
C VAL A 272 -12.57 -0.84 11.50
N THR A 273 -13.01 0.39 11.22
CA THR A 273 -13.92 0.67 10.09
C THR A 273 -13.42 1.83 9.26
N ALA A 274 -13.81 1.84 7.97
CA ALA A 274 -13.65 2.98 7.09
C ALA A 274 -14.78 3.04 6.05
N SER A 275 -14.96 4.21 5.45
CA SER A 275 -15.96 4.42 4.40
C SER A 275 -15.63 3.70 3.09
N GLY A 276 -14.39 3.28 2.86
CA GLY A 276 -13.94 2.49 1.71
C GLY A 276 -12.94 1.43 2.11
N GLY A 277 -12.78 0.38 1.29
CA GLY A 277 -12.01 -0.81 1.62
C GLY A 277 -10.49 -0.69 1.46
N HIS A 278 -9.99 0.51 1.20
CA HIS A 278 -8.55 0.79 1.06
C HIS A 278 -8.01 1.37 2.37
N ALA A 279 -7.54 0.52 3.28
CA ALA A 279 -7.00 0.91 4.59
C ALA A 279 -5.85 1.93 4.51
N GLN A 280 -5.14 1.97 3.38
CA GLN A 280 -4.06 2.92 3.13
C GLN A 280 -4.54 4.32 2.70
N ILE A 281 -5.82 4.48 2.32
CA ILE A 281 -6.35 5.73 1.74
C ILE A 281 -7.35 6.42 2.67
N PHE A 282 -8.27 5.62 3.22
CA PHE A 282 -9.38 6.15 4.01
C PHE A 282 -9.03 6.31 5.49
N PRO A 283 -9.58 7.35 6.15
CA PRO A 283 -9.50 7.45 7.61
C PRO A 283 -10.08 6.20 8.29
N LEU A 284 -9.38 5.70 9.28
CA LEU A 284 -9.76 4.52 10.05
C LEU A 284 -10.32 4.94 11.41
N ASP A 285 -11.53 4.48 11.73
CA ASP A 285 -12.12 4.58 13.06
C ASP A 285 -11.88 3.28 13.84
N VAL A 286 -11.45 3.40 15.09
CA VAL A 286 -11.19 2.28 16.00
C VAL A 286 -12.29 2.23 17.07
N TYR A 287 -12.78 1.05 17.33
CA TYR A 287 -13.76 0.75 18.39
C TYR A 287 -13.27 -0.44 19.21
N GLY A 288 -13.62 -0.49 20.49
CA GLY A 288 -13.28 -1.62 21.33
C GLY A 288 -14.23 -1.80 22.50
N ALA A 289 -14.28 -3.01 23.03
CA ALA A 289 -14.98 -3.40 24.26
C ALA A 289 -14.17 -4.45 25.00
N THR A 290 -14.16 -4.40 26.33
CA THR A 290 -13.47 -5.36 27.21
C THR A 290 -14.32 -5.68 28.45
N GLY A 291 -14.09 -6.83 29.06
CA GLY A 291 -14.69 -7.18 30.34
C GLY A 291 -16.21 -7.18 30.30
N THR A 292 -16.84 -6.26 31.05
CA THR A 292 -18.30 -6.14 31.21
C THR A 292 -18.91 -5.05 30.32
N ASP A 293 -18.16 -4.50 29.36
CA ASP A 293 -18.69 -3.54 28.41
C ASP A 293 -19.83 -4.20 27.59
N GLU A 294 -21.01 -3.56 27.54
CA GLU A 294 -22.18 -4.08 26.82
C GLU A 294 -22.10 -3.87 25.30
N ALA A 295 -21.22 -2.93 24.81
CA ALA A 295 -21.08 -2.60 23.41
C ALA A 295 -19.70 -2.01 23.10
N LEU A 296 -19.32 -2.08 21.84
CA LEU A 296 -18.14 -1.41 21.33
C LEU A 296 -18.28 0.11 21.46
N ARG A 297 -17.27 0.77 21.98
CA ARG A 297 -17.16 2.25 22.04
C ARG A 297 -16.03 2.72 21.16
N LYS A 298 -16.13 3.94 20.65
CA LYS A 298 -15.05 4.57 19.87
C LYS A 298 -13.82 4.75 20.77
N LEU A 299 -12.67 4.39 20.24
CA LEU A 299 -11.36 4.60 20.86
C LEU A 299 -10.64 5.67 20.02
N ASP A 300 -10.41 6.83 20.61
CA ASP A 300 -9.70 7.91 19.95
C ASP A 300 -8.21 7.55 19.84
N VAL A 301 -7.65 7.67 18.64
CA VAL A 301 -6.23 7.42 18.39
C VAL A 301 -5.42 8.55 19.03
N PRO A 302 -4.52 8.24 20.00
CA PRO A 302 -3.73 9.27 20.66
C PRO A 302 -2.84 10.05 19.70
N GLU A 303 -2.63 11.35 19.97
CA GLU A 303 -1.80 12.24 19.15
C GLU A 303 -0.35 11.73 18.99
N SER A 304 0.14 10.97 19.97
CA SER A 304 1.49 10.37 19.94
C SER A 304 1.75 9.39 18.79
N TYR A 305 0.70 8.91 18.12
CA TYR A 305 0.83 8.03 16.94
C TYR A 305 1.01 8.79 15.63
N PHE A 306 0.89 10.12 15.64
CA PHE A 306 1.09 10.98 14.47
C PHE A 306 2.49 11.61 14.55
N HIS A 307 3.41 11.18 13.69
CA HIS A 307 4.79 11.63 13.68
C HIS A 307 5.06 12.75 12.65
N SER A 308 4.07 13.07 11.82
CA SER A 308 4.10 14.17 10.86
C SER A 308 3.07 15.25 11.22
N SER A 309 3.06 16.38 10.51
CA SER A 309 2.00 17.39 10.62
C SER A 309 0.77 17.08 9.77
N VAL A 310 0.82 16.04 8.94
CA VAL A 310 -0.32 15.59 8.14
C VAL A 310 -1.32 14.87 9.04
N ARG A 311 -2.60 15.19 8.92
CA ARG A 311 -3.65 14.62 9.80
C ARG A 311 -4.71 13.83 9.08
N GLU A 312 -4.82 13.98 7.76
CA GLU A 312 -5.86 13.33 6.97
C GLU A 312 -5.44 13.09 5.52
N GLY A 313 -6.26 12.34 4.80
CA GLY A 313 -6.08 12.06 3.39
C GLY A 313 -4.97 11.06 3.08
N PRO A 314 -4.75 10.76 1.81
CA PRO A 314 -3.77 9.76 1.37
C PRO A 314 -2.32 10.10 1.76
N ALA A 315 -2.03 11.39 1.96
CA ALA A 315 -0.70 11.86 2.34
C ALA A 315 -0.30 11.49 3.78
N LEU A 316 -1.26 11.26 4.69
CA LEU A 316 -0.98 10.91 6.08
C LEU A 316 -0.09 9.68 6.19
N ASN A 317 -0.56 8.56 5.69
CA ASN A 317 0.16 7.29 5.82
C ASN A 317 1.48 7.28 5.03
N VAL A 318 1.53 7.98 3.89
CA VAL A 318 2.77 8.17 3.12
C VAL A 318 3.79 9.03 3.87
N ALA A 319 3.34 10.06 4.60
CA ALA A 319 4.22 10.87 5.45
C ALA A 319 4.85 10.03 6.57
N GLU A 320 4.07 9.16 7.21
CA GLU A 320 4.56 8.26 8.26
C GLU A 320 5.63 7.27 7.72
N VAL A 321 5.48 6.78 6.48
CA VAL A 321 6.54 5.99 5.82
C VAL A 321 7.81 6.84 5.63
N TYR A 322 7.68 8.07 5.14
CA TYR A 322 8.83 8.96 4.96
C TYR A 322 9.49 9.34 6.29
N VAL A 323 8.74 9.51 7.38
CA VAL A 323 9.32 9.71 8.72
C VAL A 323 10.19 8.52 9.11
N SER A 324 9.72 7.30 8.88
CA SER A 324 10.48 6.07 9.14
C SER A 324 11.74 5.98 8.26
N LEU A 325 11.60 6.23 6.95
CA LEU A 325 12.73 6.22 6.02
C LEU A 325 13.79 7.27 6.36
N ALA A 326 13.38 8.49 6.77
CA ALA A 326 14.35 9.52 7.20
C ALA A 326 15.19 9.05 8.39
N ARG A 327 14.56 8.37 9.35
CA ARG A 327 15.24 7.79 10.51
C ARG A 327 16.25 6.73 10.06
N ASP A 328 15.83 5.80 9.21
CA ASP A 328 16.71 4.75 8.68
C ASP A 328 17.93 5.34 7.97
N LEU A 329 17.72 6.31 7.09
CA LEU A 329 18.82 6.94 6.33
C LEU A 329 19.80 7.72 7.20
N ARG A 330 19.33 8.30 8.32
CA ARG A 330 20.20 8.99 9.29
C ARG A 330 20.98 8.05 10.15
N ASP A 331 20.31 7.00 10.64
CA ASP A 331 20.86 6.03 11.57
C ASP A 331 21.58 4.88 10.87
N ASN A 332 21.54 4.85 9.54
CA ASN A 332 22.03 3.73 8.71
C ASN A 332 21.41 2.39 9.12
N LYS A 333 20.07 2.40 9.30
CA LYS A 333 19.28 1.22 9.66
C LYS A 333 18.36 0.82 8.51
N PHE A 334 17.73 -0.36 8.61
CA PHE A 334 16.79 -0.90 7.64
C PHE A 334 15.54 -1.44 8.38
N GLU A 335 14.90 -0.57 9.17
CA GLU A 335 13.73 -0.91 10.00
C GLU A 335 12.41 -0.68 9.25
N THR A 336 12.41 0.28 8.31
CA THR A 336 11.25 0.51 7.43
C THR A 336 11.07 -0.69 6.50
N PRO A 337 9.84 -1.25 6.36
CA PRO A 337 9.57 -2.37 5.48
C PRO A 337 10.14 -2.19 4.08
N GLY A 338 11.05 -3.08 3.73
CA GLY A 338 11.83 -3.03 2.50
C GLY A 338 11.28 -3.93 1.39
N PHE A 339 12.09 -4.13 0.37
CA PHE A 339 11.74 -4.99 -0.76
C PHE A 339 11.72 -6.48 -0.40
N ASP A 340 12.46 -6.90 0.61
CA ASP A 340 12.36 -8.23 1.22
C ASP A 340 10.99 -8.46 1.86
N HIS A 341 10.46 -7.44 2.57
CA HIS A 341 9.11 -7.46 3.10
C HIS A 341 8.06 -7.50 1.97
N ALA A 342 8.29 -6.77 0.88
CA ALA A 342 7.44 -6.86 -0.30
C ALA A 342 7.42 -8.28 -0.88
N VAL A 343 8.56 -8.97 -0.94
CA VAL A 343 8.63 -10.38 -1.37
C VAL A 343 7.78 -11.28 -0.48
N LEU A 344 7.80 -11.07 0.85
CA LEU A 344 6.94 -11.81 1.78
C LEU A 344 5.45 -11.61 1.45
N ARG A 345 5.02 -10.37 1.22
CA ARG A 345 3.63 -10.07 0.82
C ARG A 345 3.27 -10.64 -0.55
N HIS A 346 4.19 -10.61 -1.51
CA HIS A 346 3.97 -11.25 -2.82
C HIS A 346 3.82 -12.78 -2.71
N ARG A 347 4.54 -13.45 -1.79
CA ARG A 347 4.34 -14.89 -1.52
C ARG A 347 2.95 -15.16 -0.98
N MET A 348 2.47 -14.38 -0.03
CA MET A 348 1.11 -14.49 0.52
C MET A 348 0.05 -14.30 -0.58
N VAL A 349 0.17 -13.27 -1.41
CA VAL A 349 -0.74 -13.03 -2.56
C VAL A 349 -0.70 -14.21 -3.53
N ALA A 350 0.47 -14.74 -3.84
CA ALA A 350 0.63 -15.90 -4.72
C ALA A 350 0.01 -17.17 -4.13
N ALA A 351 0.13 -17.39 -2.82
CA ALA A 351 -0.50 -18.53 -2.13
C ALA A 351 -2.04 -18.44 -2.19
N ILE A 352 -2.61 -17.25 -1.98
CA ILE A 352 -4.06 -17.01 -2.12
C ILE A 352 -4.52 -17.30 -3.56
N ALA A 353 -3.82 -16.77 -4.56
CA ALA A 353 -4.14 -17.01 -5.98
C ALA A 353 -4.06 -18.51 -6.33
N ARG A 354 -2.98 -19.17 -5.90
CA ARG A 354 -2.78 -20.60 -6.14
C ARG A 354 -3.84 -21.47 -5.46
N SER A 355 -4.23 -21.10 -4.23
CA SER A 355 -5.32 -21.81 -3.53
C SER A 355 -6.63 -21.76 -4.31
N ALA A 356 -6.98 -20.58 -4.83
CA ALA A 356 -8.19 -20.42 -5.65
C ALA A 356 -8.14 -21.17 -6.98
N GLU A 357 -6.95 -21.25 -7.60
CA GLU A 357 -6.73 -21.96 -8.86
C GLU A 357 -6.80 -23.48 -8.68
N THR A 358 -6.19 -24.01 -7.63
CA THR A 358 -6.08 -25.45 -7.39
C THR A 358 -7.24 -26.04 -6.58
N GLY A 359 -8.02 -25.19 -5.90
CA GLY A 359 -9.05 -25.62 -4.95
C GLY A 359 -8.50 -26.28 -3.69
N THR A 360 -7.19 -26.10 -3.41
CA THR A 360 -6.50 -26.72 -2.27
C THR A 360 -5.94 -25.66 -1.33
N ARG A 361 -5.86 -26.01 -0.03
CA ARG A 361 -5.17 -25.16 0.96
C ARG A 361 -3.70 -25.03 0.58
N GLN A 362 -3.15 -23.83 0.74
CA GLN A 362 -1.74 -23.51 0.48
C GLN A 362 -1.07 -23.01 1.75
N THR A 363 0.20 -23.37 1.94
CA THR A 363 1.11 -22.72 2.89
C THR A 363 1.63 -21.41 2.29
N VAL A 364 1.76 -20.38 3.12
CA VAL A 364 2.25 -19.04 2.74
C VAL A 364 3.76 -18.95 2.88
#